data_89339edf84b19135b7c372932390247a
#
_entry.id   89339edf84b19135b7c372932390247a
#
_cell.length_a   1.000
_cell.length_b   1.000
_cell.length_c   1.000
_cell.angle_alpha   90.00
_cell.angle_beta   90.00
_cell.angle_gamma   90.00
#
_symmetry.space_group_name_H-M   'P 1'
#
loop_
_entity.id
_entity.type
_entity.pdbx_description
1 polymer ?
#
loop_
_entity_poly.entity_id
_entity_poly.type
_entity_poly.pdbx_seq_one_letter_code
_entity_poly.pdbx_strand_id
1 'polypeptide(L)'
;INSDARYRFERGVDPEFTPEGLELAVRMIVDNAGGQASELIQAGKVPNYARAYRLDVARVRSLVGMDIPERTQRATLTDLGFRLEGDMAHVPSWRPDVLGEADLVEEVARVASLTKLVGSPFARVDLGVPKPVLSLGQIREQTARRMIASLGYNECVTYSFIDHEAAAMFGGGTDATRLSNPISSEMSHMRPSLLPGLLQAAARNQARGIMDMALFEV
;
A
#
# COMPACT_ATOMS: atom_id res chain seq x y z
N ILE A 1 2.82 18.62 3.57
CA ILE A 1 1.73 18.51 4.56
C ILE A 1 0.94 17.26 4.23
N ASN A 2 0.83 16.34 5.18
CA ASN A 2 -0.04 15.17 5.06
C ASN A 2 -1.47 15.60 5.37
N SER A 3 -2.37 15.41 4.42
CA SER A 3 -3.78 15.76 4.53
C SER A 3 -4.63 14.86 3.63
N ASP A 4 -5.93 14.77 3.90
CA ASP A 4 -6.87 14.01 3.06
C ASP A 4 -6.91 14.58 1.63
N ALA A 5 -6.77 15.89 1.49
CA ALA A 5 -6.68 16.54 0.18
C ALA A 5 -5.45 16.04 -0.60
N ARG A 6 -4.26 16.03 0.03
CA ARG A 6 -3.05 15.48 -0.59
C ARG A 6 -3.24 14.03 -1.00
N TYR A 7 -3.78 13.19 -0.13
CA TYR A 7 -4.04 11.79 -0.40
C TYR A 7 -4.89 11.57 -1.66
N ARG A 8 -5.88 12.43 -1.88
CA ARG A 8 -6.73 12.39 -3.08
C ARG A 8 -6.01 12.93 -4.31
N PHE A 9 -5.34 14.07 -4.20
CA PHE A 9 -4.64 14.69 -5.32
C PHE A 9 -3.47 13.86 -5.83
N GLU A 10 -2.72 13.20 -4.95
CA GLU A 10 -1.58 12.36 -5.37
C GLU A 10 -2.02 11.09 -6.12
N ARG A 11 -3.25 10.63 -5.94
CA ARG A 11 -3.86 9.53 -6.70
C ARG A 11 -4.51 9.98 -8.01
N GLY A 12 -4.61 11.27 -8.21
CA GLY A 12 -5.26 11.90 -9.35
C GLY A 12 -6.73 12.24 -9.08
N VAL A 13 -7.15 13.33 -9.69
CA VAL A 13 -8.54 13.79 -9.73
C VAL A 13 -8.98 13.93 -11.17
N ASP A 14 -10.29 13.88 -11.41
CA ASP A 14 -10.85 14.03 -12.74
C ASP A 14 -10.63 15.46 -13.26
N PRO A 15 -9.80 15.68 -14.29
CA PRO A 15 -9.54 17.00 -14.82
C PRO A 15 -10.76 17.58 -15.55
N GLU A 16 -11.64 16.73 -16.10
CA GLU A 16 -12.83 17.17 -16.83
C GLU A 16 -13.92 17.66 -15.89
N PHE A 17 -13.91 17.19 -14.63
CA PHE A 17 -14.87 17.62 -13.60
C PHE A 17 -14.58 19.04 -13.05
N THR A 18 -13.48 19.67 -13.41
CA THR A 18 -13.06 20.97 -12.83
C THR A 18 -14.12 22.07 -12.99
N PRO A 19 -14.70 22.32 -14.18
CA PRO A 19 -15.74 23.35 -14.33
C PRO A 19 -17.03 22.98 -13.58
N GLU A 20 -17.50 21.76 -13.72
CA GLU A 20 -18.72 21.28 -13.08
C GLU A 20 -18.58 21.27 -11.55
N GLY A 21 -17.43 20.84 -11.03
CA GLY A 21 -17.09 20.85 -9.61
C GLY A 21 -17.09 22.27 -9.03
N LEU A 22 -16.60 23.27 -9.81
CA LEU A 22 -16.68 24.67 -9.41
C LEU A 22 -18.12 25.17 -9.35
N GLU A 23 -18.94 24.87 -10.36
CA GLU A 23 -20.37 25.23 -10.35
C GLU A 23 -21.12 24.61 -9.16
N LEU A 24 -20.82 23.33 -8.85
CA LEU A 24 -21.38 22.65 -7.69
C LEU A 24 -20.97 23.33 -6.38
N ALA A 25 -19.69 23.68 -6.22
CA ALA A 25 -19.19 24.38 -5.05
C ALA A 25 -19.84 25.77 -4.89
N VAL A 26 -19.97 26.52 -5.98
CA VAL A 26 -20.66 27.83 -5.96
C VAL A 26 -22.11 27.68 -5.55
N ARG A 27 -22.83 26.71 -6.10
CA ARG A 27 -24.23 26.44 -5.73
C ARG A 27 -24.34 26.15 -4.23
N MET A 28 -23.49 25.25 -3.70
CA MET A 28 -23.50 24.94 -2.27
C MET A 28 -23.22 26.16 -1.37
N ILE A 29 -22.34 27.07 -1.80
CA ILE A 29 -22.05 28.32 -1.07
C ILE A 29 -23.27 29.23 -1.09
N VAL A 30 -23.88 29.45 -2.25
CA VAL A 30 -25.05 30.32 -2.39
C VAL A 30 -26.24 29.79 -1.59
N ASP A 31 -26.48 28.46 -1.64
CA ASP A 31 -27.59 27.83 -0.93
C ASP A 31 -27.44 27.90 0.60
N ASN A 32 -26.22 27.85 1.12
CA ASN A 32 -25.97 27.81 2.56
C ASN A 32 -25.62 29.18 3.17
N ALA A 33 -25.01 30.07 2.39
CA ALA A 33 -24.53 31.36 2.89
C ALA A 33 -25.14 32.58 2.16
N GLY A 34 -25.93 32.35 1.13
CA GLY A 34 -26.49 33.43 0.28
C GLY A 34 -25.43 34.07 -0.61
N GLY A 35 -25.82 35.16 -1.26
CA GLY A 35 -24.96 35.91 -2.14
C GLY A 35 -25.28 35.70 -3.62
N GLN A 36 -24.46 36.31 -4.49
CA GLN A 36 -24.56 36.20 -5.94
C GLN A 36 -23.19 35.81 -6.50
N ALA A 37 -23.17 34.79 -7.33
CA ALA A 37 -21.96 34.39 -8.03
C ALA A 37 -21.71 35.31 -9.24
N SER A 38 -20.44 35.56 -9.56
CA SER A 38 -20.03 36.12 -10.85
C SER A 38 -20.11 35.06 -11.95
N GLU A 39 -19.83 35.46 -13.18
CA GLU A 39 -19.65 34.52 -14.28
C GLU A 39 -18.41 33.64 -14.05
N LEU A 40 -18.46 32.42 -14.56
CA LEU A 40 -17.33 31.49 -14.54
C LEU A 40 -16.30 31.95 -15.59
N ILE A 41 -15.08 32.20 -15.14
CA ILE A 41 -13.95 32.53 -16.02
C ILE A 41 -12.99 31.36 -16.08
N GLN A 42 -12.74 30.83 -17.27
CA GLN A 42 -11.79 29.78 -17.50
C GLN A 42 -10.54 30.30 -18.20
N ALA A 43 -9.37 30.07 -17.60
CA ALA A 43 -8.07 30.32 -18.19
C ALA A 43 -7.31 29.01 -18.40
N GLY A 44 -6.73 28.84 -19.61
CA GLY A 44 -6.05 27.59 -19.97
C GLY A 44 -6.96 26.55 -20.59
N LYS A 45 -6.46 25.34 -20.71
CA LYS A 45 -7.17 24.19 -21.29
C LYS A 45 -7.08 23.00 -20.35
N VAL A 46 -8.15 22.22 -20.26
CA VAL A 46 -8.12 20.92 -19.61
C VAL A 46 -7.15 20.02 -20.38
N PRO A 47 -6.16 19.42 -19.73
CA PRO A 47 -5.25 18.47 -20.37
C PRO A 47 -6.01 17.29 -20.98
N ASN A 48 -5.58 16.83 -22.15
CA ASN A 48 -6.17 15.64 -22.76
C ASN A 48 -5.62 14.39 -22.07
N TYR A 49 -6.47 13.70 -21.33
CA TYR A 49 -6.18 12.42 -20.67
C TYR A 49 -6.86 11.23 -21.36
N ALA A 50 -7.39 11.41 -22.57
CA ALA A 50 -8.07 10.33 -23.30
C ALA A 50 -7.13 9.14 -23.49
N ARG A 51 -7.56 7.98 -23.00
CA ARG A 51 -6.84 6.70 -23.09
C ARG A 51 -7.80 5.61 -23.52
N ALA A 52 -7.32 4.70 -24.34
CA ALA A 52 -8.08 3.53 -24.72
C ALA A 52 -7.12 2.32 -24.77
N TYR A 53 -7.57 1.21 -24.25
CA TYR A 53 -6.81 -0.04 -24.22
C TYR A 53 -7.64 -1.17 -24.84
N ARG A 54 -6.94 -2.12 -25.45
CA ARG A 54 -7.59 -3.29 -26.02
C ARG A 54 -8.03 -4.22 -24.90
N LEU A 55 -9.31 -4.65 -24.96
CA LEU A 55 -9.84 -5.72 -24.15
C LEU A 55 -9.63 -7.05 -24.88
N ASP A 56 -8.68 -7.85 -24.44
CA ASP A 56 -8.59 -9.25 -24.83
C ASP A 56 -9.37 -10.10 -23.82
N VAL A 57 -10.53 -10.58 -24.24
CA VAL A 57 -11.43 -11.38 -23.39
C VAL A 57 -10.74 -12.64 -22.81
N ALA A 58 -9.81 -13.24 -23.56
CA ALA A 58 -9.06 -14.41 -23.10
C ALA A 58 -8.05 -14.08 -21.99
N ARG A 59 -7.68 -12.80 -21.88
CA ARG A 59 -6.70 -12.33 -20.92
C ARG A 59 -7.17 -12.47 -19.47
N VAL A 60 -8.47 -12.32 -19.21
CA VAL A 60 -9.04 -12.53 -17.86
C VAL A 60 -8.74 -13.95 -17.37
N ARG A 61 -8.99 -14.95 -18.19
CA ARG A 61 -8.69 -16.34 -17.83
C ARG A 61 -7.19 -16.60 -17.69
N SER A 62 -6.39 -16.08 -18.62
CA SER A 62 -4.93 -16.35 -18.62
C SER A 62 -4.18 -15.62 -17.51
N LEU A 63 -4.62 -14.44 -17.09
CA LEU A 63 -3.95 -13.62 -16.08
C LEU A 63 -4.46 -13.91 -14.67
N VAL A 64 -5.78 -14.05 -14.51
CA VAL A 64 -6.43 -14.19 -13.20
C VAL A 64 -6.90 -15.62 -12.93
N GLY A 65 -7.06 -16.46 -13.97
CA GLY A 65 -7.56 -17.82 -13.83
C GLY A 65 -9.09 -17.93 -13.67
N MET A 66 -9.82 -16.82 -13.86
CA MET A 66 -11.28 -16.82 -13.78
C MET A 66 -11.90 -16.99 -15.17
N ASP A 67 -12.87 -17.88 -15.28
CA ASP A 67 -13.66 -18.06 -16.50
C ASP A 67 -14.92 -17.19 -16.43
N ILE A 68 -14.82 -15.98 -16.98
CA ILE A 68 -15.90 -14.98 -17.00
C ILE A 68 -16.35 -14.81 -18.44
N PRO A 69 -17.65 -15.03 -18.75
CA PRO A 69 -18.16 -14.86 -20.11
C PRO A 69 -17.91 -13.45 -20.66
N GLU A 70 -17.58 -13.35 -21.94
CA GLU A 70 -17.32 -12.07 -22.63
C GLU A 70 -18.41 -11.04 -22.37
N ARG A 71 -19.68 -11.46 -22.51
CA ARG A 71 -20.81 -10.56 -22.23
C ARG A 71 -20.74 -9.92 -20.85
N THR A 72 -20.36 -10.71 -19.85
CA THR A 72 -20.20 -10.22 -18.46
C THR A 72 -19.02 -9.28 -18.33
N GLN A 73 -17.88 -9.60 -18.96
CA GLN A 73 -16.70 -8.73 -18.94
C GLN A 73 -17.03 -7.35 -19.52
N ARG A 74 -17.68 -7.34 -20.72
CA ARG A 74 -18.08 -6.09 -21.38
C ARG A 74 -19.12 -5.31 -20.58
N ALA A 75 -20.13 -5.97 -20.02
CA ALA A 75 -21.13 -5.33 -19.17
C ALA A 75 -20.47 -4.69 -17.93
N THR A 76 -19.59 -5.42 -17.26
CA THR A 76 -18.86 -4.90 -16.09
C THR A 76 -18.11 -3.61 -16.40
N LEU A 77 -17.36 -3.58 -17.50
CA LEU A 77 -16.62 -2.37 -17.89
C LEU A 77 -17.58 -1.23 -18.26
N THR A 78 -18.66 -1.51 -18.96
CA THR A 78 -19.67 -0.50 -19.29
C THR A 78 -20.32 0.08 -18.03
N ASP A 79 -20.69 -0.77 -17.07
CA ASP A 79 -21.29 -0.34 -15.79
C ASP A 79 -20.31 0.49 -14.94
N LEU A 80 -18.99 0.27 -15.10
CA LEU A 80 -17.94 1.08 -14.49
C LEU A 80 -17.63 2.37 -15.26
N GLY A 81 -18.35 2.66 -16.35
CA GLY A 81 -18.24 3.90 -17.12
C GLY A 81 -17.25 3.84 -18.28
N PHE A 82 -16.69 2.68 -18.61
CA PHE A 82 -15.87 2.54 -19.81
C PHE A 82 -16.76 2.53 -21.06
N ARG A 83 -16.35 3.29 -22.09
CA ARG A 83 -17.00 3.25 -23.40
C ARG A 83 -16.32 2.22 -24.28
N LEU A 84 -17.05 1.20 -24.69
CA LEU A 84 -16.52 0.13 -25.53
C LEU A 84 -16.80 0.40 -27.01
N GLU A 85 -15.76 0.37 -27.85
CA GLU A 85 -15.84 0.43 -29.31
C GLU A 85 -15.10 -0.78 -29.89
N GLY A 86 -15.86 -1.78 -30.34
CA GLY A 86 -15.27 -3.08 -30.71
C GLY A 86 -14.52 -3.65 -29.51
N ASP A 87 -13.23 -3.91 -29.66
CA ASP A 87 -12.35 -4.42 -28.59
C ASP A 87 -11.62 -3.29 -27.82
N MET A 88 -11.85 -2.04 -28.17
CA MET A 88 -11.23 -0.92 -27.48
C MET A 88 -12.10 -0.44 -26.31
N ALA A 89 -11.54 -0.40 -25.14
CA ALA A 89 -12.13 0.17 -23.94
C ALA A 89 -11.55 1.56 -23.68
N HIS A 90 -12.37 2.60 -23.86
CA HIS A 90 -12.02 3.98 -23.57
C HIS A 90 -12.19 4.22 -22.08
N VAL A 91 -11.11 4.69 -21.46
CA VAL A 91 -11.05 4.92 -20.01
C VAL A 91 -11.76 6.22 -19.66
N PRO A 92 -12.68 6.23 -18.67
CA PRO A 92 -13.30 7.47 -18.21
C PRO A 92 -12.28 8.40 -17.56
N SER A 93 -12.51 9.70 -17.62
CA SER A 93 -11.60 10.76 -17.15
C SER A 93 -11.27 10.65 -15.66
N TRP A 94 -12.21 10.16 -14.86
CA TRP A 94 -12.05 9.99 -13.39
C TRP A 94 -11.27 8.74 -12.96
N ARG A 95 -10.77 7.93 -13.91
CA ARG A 95 -9.99 6.72 -13.64
C ARG A 95 -8.52 6.92 -14.05
N PRO A 96 -7.73 7.72 -13.31
CA PRO A 96 -6.31 7.96 -13.61
C PRO A 96 -5.44 6.72 -13.43
N ASP A 97 -5.91 5.74 -12.67
CA ASP A 97 -5.27 4.49 -12.31
C ASP A 97 -5.20 3.47 -13.46
N VAL A 98 -6.13 3.53 -14.41
CA VAL A 98 -6.18 2.58 -15.54
C VAL A 98 -5.17 2.99 -16.60
N LEU A 99 -4.07 2.24 -16.70
CA LEU A 99 -2.92 2.53 -17.56
C LEU A 99 -2.64 1.42 -18.58
N GLY A 100 -3.44 0.34 -18.60
CA GLY A 100 -3.23 -0.77 -19.52
C GLY A 100 -4.33 -1.82 -19.51
N GLU A 101 -4.12 -2.86 -20.32
CA GLU A 101 -5.03 -4.01 -20.41
C GLU A 101 -5.17 -4.75 -19.08
N ALA A 102 -4.07 -4.86 -18.31
CA ALA A 102 -4.09 -5.56 -17.03
C ALA A 102 -5.07 -4.91 -16.02
N ASP A 103 -5.21 -3.59 -16.07
CA ASP A 103 -6.15 -2.86 -15.21
C ASP A 103 -7.60 -3.13 -15.62
N LEU A 104 -7.88 -3.31 -16.94
CA LEU A 104 -9.20 -3.74 -17.40
C LEU A 104 -9.54 -5.14 -16.86
N VAL A 105 -8.57 -6.06 -16.89
CA VAL A 105 -8.72 -7.41 -16.34
C VAL A 105 -8.96 -7.38 -14.83
N GLU A 106 -8.24 -6.51 -14.10
CA GLU A 106 -8.42 -6.30 -12.66
C GLU A 106 -9.86 -5.86 -12.34
N GLU A 107 -10.39 -4.87 -13.06
CA GLU A 107 -11.75 -4.39 -12.84
C GLU A 107 -12.80 -5.49 -13.04
N VAL A 108 -12.66 -6.27 -14.12
CA VAL A 108 -13.56 -7.41 -14.37
C VAL A 108 -13.48 -8.45 -13.26
N ALA A 109 -12.27 -8.81 -12.83
CA ALA A 109 -12.05 -9.81 -11.79
C ALA A 109 -12.55 -9.33 -10.42
N ARG A 110 -12.29 -8.07 -10.08
CA ARG A 110 -12.71 -7.45 -8.82
C ARG A 110 -14.23 -7.43 -8.67
N VAL A 111 -14.95 -7.03 -9.72
CA VAL A 111 -16.42 -6.99 -9.70
C VAL A 111 -17.01 -8.40 -9.68
N ALA A 112 -16.39 -9.36 -10.37
CA ALA A 112 -16.82 -10.76 -10.33
C ALA A 112 -16.62 -11.45 -8.97
N SER A 113 -15.87 -10.83 -8.08
CA SER A 113 -15.47 -11.26 -6.73
C SER A 113 -14.22 -12.14 -6.70
N LEU A 114 -13.16 -11.56 -6.13
CA LEU A 114 -11.87 -12.25 -5.93
C LEU A 114 -11.97 -13.46 -4.99
N THR A 115 -13.04 -13.56 -4.19
CA THR A 115 -13.29 -14.73 -3.33
C THR A 115 -13.61 -15.99 -4.11
N LYS A 116 -13.93 -15.86 -5.40
CA LYS A 116 -14.17 -16.99 -6.32
C LYS A 116 -12.88 -17.57 -6.91
N LEU A 117 -11.73 -16.94 -6.64
CA LEU A 117 -10.44 -17.45 -7.10
C LEU A 117 -10.13 -18.77 -6.39
N VAL A 118 -9.85 -19.78 -7.20
CA VAL A 118 -9.39 -21.07 -6.68
C VAL A 118 -7.88 -21.11 -6.76
N GLY A 119 -7.23 -21.23 -5.60
CA GLY A 119 -5.78 -21.35 -5.54
C GLY A 119 -5.32 -22.64 -6.22
N SER A 120 -4.34 -22.53 -7.12
CA SER A 120 -3.67 -23.69 -7.70
C SER A 120 -2.37 -23.94 -6.95
N PRO A 121 -2.21 -25.06 -6.24
CA PRO A 121 -0.95 -25.38 -5.57
C PRO A 121 0.15 -25.60 -6.62
N PHE A 122 1.37 -25.23 -6.27
CA PHE A 122 2.52 -25.57 -7.10
C PHE A 122 2.62 -27.09 -7.30
N ALA A 123 2.97 -27.49 -8.53
CA ALA A 123 3.22 -28.89 -8.81
C ALA A 123 4.33 -29.41 -7.86
N ARG A 124 4.08 -30.54 -7.21
CA ARG A 124 5.11 -31.21 -6.41
C ARG A 124 6.15 -31.80 -7.35
N VAL A 125 7.43 -31.55 -7.05
CA VAL A 125 8.51 -32.25 -7.74
C VAL A 125 8.52 -33.71 -7.26
N ASP A 126 8.75 -34.64 -8.18
CA ASP A 126 8.75 -36.09 -7.90
C ASP A 126 9.77 -36.51 -6.84
N LEU A 127 10.81 -35.71 -6.63
CA LEU A 127 11.83 -35.94 -5.58
C LEU A 127 11.36 -35.62 -4.15
N GLY A 128 10.10 -35.21 -3.98
CA GLY A 128 9.57 -34.81 -2.68
C GLY A 128 10.08 -33.44 -2.20
N VAL A 129 9.53 -32.95 -1.11
CA VAL A 129 9.99 -31.71 -0.47
C VAL A 129 11.14 -32.09 0.47
N PRO A 130 12.36 -31.58 0.28
CA PRO A 130 13.45 -31.84 1.21
C PRO A 130 13.06 -31.34 2.61
N LYS A 131 13.41 -32.11 3.62
CA LYS A 131 13.19 -31.69 5.01
C LYS A 131 13.95 -30.39 5.25
N PRO A 132 13.33 -29.38 5.90
CA PRO A 132 14.02 -28.16 6.27
C PRO A 132 15.24 -28.53 7.12
N VAL A 133 16.42 -28.13 6.65
CA VAL A 133 17.66 -28.30 7.42
C VAL A 133 18.00 -26.94 8.01
N LEU A 134 17.84 -26.81 9.33
CA LEU A 134 18.26 -25.62 10.04
C LEU A 134 19.78 -25.59 10.14
N SER A 135 20.38 -24.44 9.84
CA SER A 135 21.79 -24.21 10.12
C SER A 135 22.07 -24.23 11.63
N LEU A 136 23.33 -24.49 11.98
CA LEU A 136 23.74 -24.46 13.38
C LEU A 136 23.44 -23.09 14.05
N GLY A 137 23.57 -22.00 13.31
CA GLY A 137 23.19 -20.66 13.78
C GLY A 137 21.72 -20.54 14.12
N GLN A 138 20.84 -21.01 13.23
CA GLN A 138 19.38 -21.02 13.47
C GLN A 138 18.98 -21.89 14.66
N ILE A 139 19.62 -23.03 14.85
CA ILE A 139 19.38 -23.90 16.01
C ILE A 139 19.79 -23.19 17.31
N ARG A 140 20.97 -22.53 17.31
CA ARG A 140 21.46 -21.77 18.47
C ARG A 140 20.54 -20.61 18.80
N GLU A 141 20.11 -19.86 17.81
CA GLU A 141 19.16 -18.76 17.99
C GLU A 141 17.84 -19.22 18.61
N GLN A 142 17.23 -20.28 18.10
CA GLN A 142 16.02 -20.87 18.67
C GLN A 142 16.24 -21.36 20.10
N THR A 143 17.40 -21.95 20.38
CA THR A 143 17.74 -22.44 21.72
C THR A 143 17.91 -21.26 22.69
N ALA A 144 18.60 -20.18 22.29
CA ALA A 144 18.78 -18.98 23.07
C ALA A 144 17.44 -18.34 23.44
N ARG A 145 16.55 -18.16 22.46
CA ARG A 145 15.20 -17.62 22.70
C ARG A 145 14.43 -18.41 23.74
N ARG A 146 14.38 -19.73 23.62
CA ARG A 146 13.65 -20.59 24.54
C ARG A 146 14.26 -20.58 25.94
N MET A 147 15.60 -20.58 26.03
CA MET A 147 16.28 -20.53 27.32
C MET A 147 16.00 -19.23 28.05
N ILE A 148 16.15 -18.10 27.38
CA ILE A 148 15.93 -16.78 28.01
C ILE A 148 14.46 -16.62 28.42
N ALA A 149 13.52 -17.03 27.55
CA ALA A 149 12.10 -17.01 27.88
C ALA A 149 11.77 -17.90 29.09
N SER A 150 12.41 -19.08 29.23
CA SER A 150 12.22 -19.98 30.39
C SER A 150 12.75 -19.40 31.70
N LEU A 151 13.64 -18.40 31.65
CA LEU A 151 14.12 -17.63 32.80
C LEU A 151 13.18 -16.49 33.20
N GLY A 152 12.04 -16.34 32.53
CA GLY A 152 11.03 -15.30 32.83
C GLY A 152 11.23 -13.99 32.10
N TYR A 153 12.11 -13.93 31.09
CA TYR A 153 12.26 -12.75 30.25
C TYR A 153 11.18 -12.71 29.15
N ASN A 154 10.73 -11.51 28.82
CA ASN A 154 9.79 -11.26 27.72
C ASN A 154 10.55 -10.89 26.43
N GLU A 155 10.29 -11.63 25.35
CA GLU A 155 10.90 -11.36 24.06
C GLU A 155 10.29 -10.09 23.43
N CYS A 156 11.16 -9.23 22.92
CA CYS A 156 10.82 -8.07 22.13
C CYS A 156 11.26 -8.30 20.70
N VAL A 157 10.51 -7.71 19.76
CA VAL A 157 10.92 -7.55 18.37
C VAL A 157 10.83 -6.06 18.07
N THR A 158 11.98 -5.41 18.00
CA THR A 158 12.07 -3.97 17.82
C THR A 158 12.51 -3.62 16.40
N TYR A 159 12.24 -2.38 15.97
CA TYR A 159 12.63 -1.94 14.63
C TYR A 159 14.14 -1.88 14.46
N SER A 160 14.62 -2.29 13.28
CA SER A 160 16.03 -2.18 12.90
C SER A 160 16.46 -0.74 12.58
N PHE A 161 15.50 0.17 12.45
CA PHE A 161 15.74 1.58 12.17
C PHE A 161 15.38 2.42 13.39
N ILE A 162 16.25 3.38 13.71
CA ILE A 162 16.14 4.29 14.86
C ILE A 162 16.53 5.70 14.42
N ASP A 163 16.31 6.67 15.27
CA ASP A 163 16.76 8.04 15.03
C ASP A 163 18.29 8.19 15.13
N HIS A 164 18.79 9.28 14.59
CA HIS A 164 20.22 9.56 14.56
C HIS A 164 20.85 9.64 15.96
N GLU A 165 20.18 10.30 16.90
CA GLU A 165 20.73 10.53 18.25
C GLU A 165 20.86 9.22 19.02
N ALA A 166 19.82 8.37 18.98
CA ALA A 166 19.88 7.04 19.56
C ALA A 166 20.95 6.18 18.90
N ALA A 167 21.10 6.23 17.58
CA ALA A 167 22.15 5.49 16.89
C ALA A 167 23.56 5.96 17.31
N ALA A 168 23.78 7.26 17.38
CA ALA A 168 25.06 7.85 17.76
C ALA A 168 25.45 7.52 19.23
N MET A 169 24.46 7.52 20.13
CA MET A 169 24.68 7.18 21.54
C MET A 169 25.23 5.77 21.75
N PHE A 170 24.90 4.84 20.86
CA PHE A 170 25.33 3.44 20.91
C PHE A 170 26.41 3.07 19.89
N GLY A 171 27.13 4.06 19.36
CA GLY A 171 28.30 3.85 18.47
C GLY A 171 27.97 3.72 17.00
N GLY A 172 26.76 4.13 16.58
CA GLY A 172 26.35 4.23 15.17
C GLY A 172 26.14 5.69 14.74
N GLY A 173 25.14 5.94 13.91
CA GLY A 173 24.77 7.29 13.46
C GLY A 173 25.67 7.85 12.35
N THR A 174 26.49 7.02 11.72
CA THR A 174 27.36 7.41 10.61
C THR A 174 26.61 7.42 9.27
N ASP A 175 27.12 8.13 8.27
CA ASP A 175 26.55 8.14 6.92
C ASP A 175 26.46 6.76 6.29
N ALA A 176 27.36 5.84 6.66
CA ALA A 176 27.36 4.46 6.18
C ALA A 176 26.10 3.66 6.61
N THR A 177 25.45 4.07 7.69
CA THR A 177 24.25 3.43 8.25
C THR A 177 22.98 4.27 8.08
N ARG A 178 23.10 5.43 7.43
CA ARG A 178 21.98 6.32 7.14
C ARG A 178 21.13 5.78 5.99
N LEU A 179 19.82 5.80 6.17
CA LEU A 179 18.88 5.44 5.10
C LEU A 179 18.75 6.57 4.08
N SER A 180 18.73 6.22 2.78
CA SER A 180 18.56 7.19 1.70
C SER A 180 17.15 7.80 1.69
N ASN A 181 16.15 7.01 2.04
CA ASN A 181 14.73 7.37 1.98
C ASN A 181 13.97 6.90 3.23
N PRO A 182 14.29 7.45 4.41
CA PRO A 182 13.62 7.02 5.64
C PRO A 182 12.13 7.39 5.61
N ILE A 183 11.30 6.53 6.19
CA ILE A 183 9.86 6.78 6.34
C ILE A 183 9.60 8.00 7.23
N SER A 184 10.44 8.19 8.26
CA SER A 184 10.41 9.36 9.15
C SER A 184 11.81 9.68 9.66
N SER A 185 12.00 10.87 10.20
CA SER A 185 13.26 11.27 10.87
C SER A 185 13.63 10.36 12.05
N GLU A 186 12.61 9.79 12.71
CA GLU A 186 12.77 8.86 13.83
C GLU A 186 13.26 7.47 13.42
N MET A 187 13.31 7.18 12.12
CA MET A 187 13.75 5.90 11.54
C MET A 187 14.81 6.12 10.46
N SER A 188 15.76 7.01 10.73
CA SER A 188 16.71 7.49 9.73
C SER A 188 18.02 6.69 9.63
N HIS A 189 18.32 5.85 10.62
CA HIS A 189 19.57 5.09 10.70
C HIS A 189 19.37 3.63 11.08
N MET A 190 20.26 2.77 10.60
CA MET A 190 20.34 1.40 11.08
C MET A 190 20.82 1.37 12.54
N ARG A 191 20.18 0.56 13.38
CA ARG A 191 20.59 0.39 14.78
C ARG A 191 21.96 -0.30 14.87
N PRO A 192 22.91 0.24 15.64
CA PRO A 192 24.21 -0.41 15.87
C PRO A 192 24.13 -1.54 16.91
N SER A 193 23.07 -1.56 17.71
CA SER A 193 22.84 -2.50 18.81
C SER A 193 21.34 -2.73 19.00
N LEU A 194 20.97 -3.78 19.73
CA LEU A 194 19.57 -4.05 20.15
C LEU A 194 19.14 -3.15 21.33
N LEU A 195 20.11 -2.60 22.07
CA LEU A 195 19.84 -1.83 23.28
C LEU A 195 18.93 -0.62 23.08
N PRO A 196 19.09 0.22 22.06
CA PRO A 196 18.18 1.37 21.87
C PRO A 196 16.71 0.95 21.80
N GLY A 197 16.40 -0.09 21.02
CA GLY A 197 15.03 -0.61 20.88
C GLY A 197 14.49 -1.18 22.19
N LEU A 198 15.30 -1.94 22.93
CA LEU A 198 14.92 -2.52 24.22
C LEU A 198 14.71 -1.43 25.28
N LEU A 199 15.57 -0.42 25.34
CA LEU A 199 15.43 0.70 26.28
C LEU A 199 14.20 1.55 25.97
N GLN A 200 13.90 1.80 24.70
CA GLN A 200 12.67 2.47 24.29
C GLN A 200 11.42 1.65 24.65
N ALA A 201 11.48 0.33 24.50
CA ALA A 201 10.40 -0.56 24.93
C ALA A 201 10.23 -0.50 26.45
N ALA A 202 11.31 -0.55 27.22
CA ALA A 202 11.27 -0.41 28.66
C ALA A 202 10.67 0.94 29.09
N ALA A 203 11.13 2.05 28.53
CA ALA A 203 10.63 3.39 28.85
C ALA A 203 9.12 3.52 28.56
N ARG A 204 8.63 2.98 27.43
CA ARG A 204 7.19 3.00 27.11
C ARG A 204 6.35 2.20 28.11
N ASN A 205 6.84 1.06 28.58
CA ASN A 205 6.16 0.24 29.56
C ASN A 205 6.21 0.88 30.96
N GLN A 206 7.35 1.46 31.34
CA GLN A 206 7.49 2.20 32.59
C GLN A 206 6.50 3.39 32.65
N ALA A 207 6.33 4.12 31.56
CA ALA A 207 5.34 5.20 31.48
C ALA A 207 3.88 4.72 31.65
N ARG A 208 3.64 3.41 31.47
CA ARG A 208 2.34 2.76 31.72
C ARG A 208 2.24 2.13 33.12
N GLY A 209 3.23 2.35 33.97
CA GLY A 209 3.26 1.84 35.35
C GLY A 209 3.85 0.45 35.52
N ILE A 210 4.40 -0.17 34.48
CA ILE A 210 5.08 -1.47 34.56
C ILE A 210 6.55 -1.21 34.94
N MET A 211 6.89 -1.42 36.19
CA MET A 211 8.23 -1.13 36.74
C MET A 211 9.17 -2.32 36.73
N ASP A 212 8.63 -3.52 36.91
CA ASP A 212 9.41 -4.76 36.91
C ASP A 212 9.37 -5.40 35.51
N MET A 213 10.49 -5.33 34.81
CA MET A 213 10.62 -5.78 33.43
C MET A 213 11.94 -6.50 33.21
N ALA A 214 11.84 -7.68 32.59
CA ALA A 214 12.98 -8.41 32.06
C ALA A 214 12.74 -8.59 30.55
N LEU A 215 13.42 -7.82 29.72
CA LEU A 215 13.24 -7.79 28.29
C LEU A 215 14.46 -8.36 27.57
N PHE A 216 14.24 -9.04 26.46
CA PHE A 216 15.32 -9.49 25.59
C PHE A 216 14.92 -9.46 24.11
N GLU A 217 15.91 -9.47 23.25
CA GLU A 217 15.78 -9.62 21.79
C GLU A 217 16.98 -10.41 21.27
N VAL A 218 16.77 -11.28 20.26
CA VAL A 218 17.83 -12.12 19.66
C VAL A 218 17.89 -11.84 18.15
#